data_e0f4cdeca1e0d44c91e3239a3cfc3eb2
#
_entry.id   e0f4cdeca1e0d44c91e3239a3cfc3eb2
#
_cell.length_a   1.000
_cell.length_b   1.000
_cell.length_c   1.000
_cell.angle_alpha   90.00
_cell.angle_beta   90.00
_cell.angle_gamma   90.00
#
_symmetry.space_group_name_H-M   'P 1'
#
loop_
_entity.id
_entity.type
_entity.pdbx_description
1 polymer ?
#
loop_
_entity_poly.entity_id
_entity_poly.type
_entity_poly.pdbx_seq_one_letter_code
_entity_poly.pdbx_strand_id
1 'polypeptide(L)'
;MIKGLISRAKKSGLSDRIDARVCSASSLGISDLVGKIDFALAFALVHEVPHQDILFSEIHRAMKRGAKLLLAEPRGHVSRKDFEKSVSLAQSMGFEMAGDLKIRRSHAALLRR
;
A
#
# COMPACT_ATOMS: atom_id res chain seq x y z
N MET A 1 -3.48 -17.94 0.44
CA MET A 1 -3.24 -16.79 -0.46
C MET A 1 -1.83 -16.79 -1.06
N ILE A 2 -0.80 -16.85 -0.25
CA ILE A 2 0.61 -16.84 -0.73
C ILE A 2 0.90 -18.01 -1.67
N LYS A 3 0.46 -19.22 -1.31
CA LYS A 3 0.63 -20.41 -2.17
C LYS A 3 -0.01 -20.23 -3.55
N GLY A 4 -1.20 -19.64 -3.61
CA GLY A 4 -1.88 -19.36 -4.86
C GLY A 4 -1.15 -18.33 -5.71
N LEU A 5 -0.60 -17.28 -5.07
CA LEU A 5 0.22 -16.28 -5.76
C LEU A 5 1.47 -16.91 -6.37
N ILE A 6 2.19 -17.70 -5.61
CA ILE A 6 3.41 -18.38 -6.06
C ILE A 6 3.09 -19.30 -7.24
N SER A 7 2.01 -20.08 -7.14
CA SER A 7 1.59 -20.98 -8.22
C SER A 7 1.27 -20.22 -9.51
N ARG A 8 0.51 -19.11 -9.40
CA ARG A 8 0.18 -18.29 -10.56
C ARG A 8 1.42 -17.63 -11.16
N ALA A 9 2.34 -17.18 -10.32
CA ALA A 9 3.59 -16.56 -10.75
C ALA A 9 4.44 -17.54 -11.55
N LYS A 10 4.54 -18.79 -11.09
CA LYS A 10 5.26 -19.84 -11.82
C LYS A 10 4.64 -20.12 -13.18
N LYS A 11 3.32 -20.22 -13.24
CA LYS A 11 2.60 -20.45 -14.51
C LYS A 11 2.81 -19.32 -15.49
N SER A 12 2.93 -18.09 -15.02
CA SER A 12 3.12 -16.90 -15.85
C SER A 12 4.60 -16.59 -16.14
N GLY A 13 5.54 -17.37 -15.63
CA GLY A 13 6.97 -17.12 -15.79
C GLY A 13 7.47 -15.90 -15.03
N LEU A 14 6.79 -15.50 -13.96
CA LEU A 14 7.09 -14.29 -13.18
C LEU A 14 7.64 -14.57 -11.79
N SER A 15 7.88 -15.85 -11.44
CA SER A 15 8.25 -16.22 -10.07
C SER A 15 9.53 -15.55 -9.58
N ASP A 16 10.48 -15.30 -10.46
CA ASP A 16 11.75 -14.62 -10.14
C ASP A 16 11.61 -13.10 -9.99
N ARG A 17 10.44 -12.54 -10.36
CA ARG A 17 10.15 -11.11 -10.23
C ARG A 17 9.25 -10.79 -9.05
N ILE A 18 8.80 -11.80 -8.31
CA ILE A 18 7.88 -11.66 -7.19
C ILE A 18 8.52 -12.20 -5.93
N ASP A 19 8.66 -11.32 -4.94
CA ASP A 19 9.07 -11.67 -3.59
C ASP A 19 7.84 -11.65 -2.69
N ALA A 20 7.21 -12.81 -2.53
CA ALA A 20 6.00 -12.93 -1.71
C ALA A 20 6.38 -13.10 -0.24
N ARG A 21 5.86 -12.23 0.61
CA ARG A 21 6.15 -12.22 2.04
C ARG A 21 4.89 -12.31 2.88
N VAL A 22 4.97 -13.05 3.96
CA VAL A 22 3.93 -13.06 4.98
C VAL A 22 4.25 -11.97 5.99
N CYS A 23 3.27 -11.13 6.29
CA CYS A 23 3.43 -10.08 7.30
C CYS A 23 2.57 -10.37 8.52
N SER A 24 2.88 -9.70 9.63
CA SER A 24 2.06 -9.73 10.84
C SER A 24 1.11 -8.53 10.86
N ALA A 25 0.20 -8.51 11.86
CA ALA A 25 -0.71 -7.38 12.06
C ALA A 25 0.03 -6.09 12.44
N SER A 26 1.25 -6.18 12.95
CA SER A 26 2.02 -5.05 13.47
C SER A 26 3.24 -4.71 12.63
N SER A 27 3.54 -5.47 11.57
CA SER A 27 4.69 -5.20 10.71
C SER A 27 4.55 -5.83 9.34
N LEU A 28 4.96 -5.10 8.31
CA LEU A 28 5.02 -5.61 6.94
C LEU A 28 6.22 -6.53 6.70
N GLY A 29 7.21 -6.51 7.58
CA GLY A 29 8.42 -7.31 7.40
C GLY A 29 9.29 -6.87 6.23
N ILE A 30 9.37 -5.57 5.99
CA ILE A 30 10.11 -4.99 4.86
C ILE A 30 11.27 -4.08 5.29
N SER A 31 11.79 -4.29 6.50
CA SER A 31 12.87 -3.45 7.03
C SER A 31 14.17 -3.52 6.21
N ASP A 32 14.34 -4.58 5.42
CA ASP A 32 15.46 -4.73 4.49
C ASP A 32 15.32 -3.89 3.21
N LEU A 33 14.15 -3.28 2.98
CA LEU A 33 13.85 -2.53 1.77
C LEU A 33 13.91 -1.02 1.95
N VAL A 34 14.50 -0.52 3.02
CA VAL A 34 14.59 0.92 3.30
C VAL A 34 15.15 1.69 2.10
N GLY A 35 14.36 2.64 1.59
CA GLY A 35 14.76 3.49 0.47
C GLY A 35 14.91 2.79 -0.87
N LYS A 36 14.35 1.58 -1.02
CA LYS A 36 14.52 0.78 -2.25
C LYS A 36 13.29 0.71 -3.15
N ILE A 37 12.13 1.08 -2.66
CA ILE A 37 10.86 0.92 -3.39
C ILE A 37 10.59 2.12 -4.28
N ASP A 38 10.32 1.86 -5.56
CA ASP A 38 10.04 2.88 -6.57
C ASP A 38 8.57 3.28 -6.62
N PHE A 39 7.67 2.36 -6.27
CA PHE A 39 6.23 2.56 -6.30
C PHE A 39 5.56 1.59 -5.33
N ALA A 40 4.53 2.06 -4.64
CA ALA A 40 3.75 1.23 -3.74
C ALA A 40 2.27 1.28 -4.12
N LEU A 41 1.58 0.15 -4.00
CA LEU A 41 0.16 0.03 -4.22
C LEU A 41 -0.49 -0.58 -2.99
N ALA A 42 -1.43 0.14 -2.38
CA ALA A 42 -2.27 -0.36 -1.31
C ALA A 42 -3.73 -0.34 -1.78
N PHE A 43 -4.18 -1.44 -2.34
CA PHE A 43 -5.52 -1.59 -2.89
C PHE A 43 -6.35 -2.52 -2.02
N ALA A 44 -7.48 -2.01 -1.50
CA ALA A 44 -8.42 -2.75 -0.66
C ALA A 44 -7.74 -3.38 0.57
N LEU A 45 -6.74 -2.70 1.12
CA LEU A 45 -5.89 -3.23 2.18
C LEU A 45 -6.01 -2.45 3.49
N VAL A 46 -5.97 -1.13 3.41
CA VAL A 46 -5.78 -0.28 4.60
C VAL A 46 -6.91 -0.43 5.61
N HIS A 47 -8.14 -0.60 5.15
CA HIS A 47 -9.30 -0.78 6.02
C HIS A 47 -9.25 -2.07 6.86
N GLU A 48 -8.43 -3.05 6.45
CA GLU A 48 -8.26 -4.31 7.17
C GLU A 48 -7.08 -4.30 8.14
N VAL A 49 -6.26 -3.25 8.10
CA VAL A 49 -5.07 -3.16 8.94
C VAL A 49 -5.41 -2.49 10.26
N PRO A 50 -5.13 -3.14 11.41
CA PRO A 50 -5.47 -2.57 12.71
C PRO A 50 -4.62 -1.35 13.09
N HIS A 51 -3.39 -1.26 12.60
CA HIS A 51 -2.45 -0.17 12.91
C HIS A 51 -2.01 0.54 11.64
N GLN A 52 -2.88 1.43 11.12
CA GLN A 52 -2.61 2.15 9.87
C GLN A 52 -1.39 3.07 9.98
N ASP A 53 -1.14 3.64 11.14
CA ASP A 53 0.03 4.48 11.38
C ASP A 53 1.34 3.71 11.16
N ILE A 54 1.41 2.50 11.67
CA ILE A 54 2.58 1.63 11.47
C ILE A 54 2.72 1.26 10.00
N LEU A 55 1.61 0.91 9.35
CA LEU A 55 1.59 0.57 7.93
C LEU A 55 2.17 1.71 7.09
N PHE A 56 1.66 2.92 7.25
CA PHE A 56 2.13 4.06 6.47
C PHE A 56 3.57 4.44 6.80
N SER A 57 3.98 4.32 8.05
CA SER A 57 5.36 4.57 8.45
C SER A 57 6.33 3.59 7.77
N GLU A 58 6.01 2.32 7.76
CA GLU A 58 6.85 1.30 7.13
C GLU A 58 6.91 1.46 5.60
N ILE A 59 5.78 1.75 4.96
CA ILE A 59 5.74 2.00 3.53
C ILE A 59 6.59 3.24 3.20
N HIS A 60 6.42 4.31 3.94
CA HIS A 60 7.18 5.55 3.73
C HIS A 60 8.68 5.30 3.80
N ARG A 61 9.11 4.57 4.82
CA ARG A 61 10.53 4.25 5.01
C ARG A 61 11.09 3.40 3.88
N ALA A 62 10.31 2.47 3.34
CA ALA A 62 10.74 1.60 2.26
C ALA A 62 10.83 2.33 0.92
N MET A 63 10.07 3.38 0.72
CA MET A 63 10.00 4.09 -0.54
C MET A 63 11.20 5.03 -0.74
N LYS A 64 11.63 5.18 -1.98
CA LYS A 64 12.57 6.24 -2.37
C LYS A 64 11.91 7.60 -2.25
N ARG A 65 12.70 8.64 -2.06
CA ARG A 65 12.20 10.02 -2.12
C ARG A 65 11.59 10.29 -3.48
N GLY A 66 10.40 10.90 -3.48
CA GLY A 66 9.66 11.16 -4.71
C GLY A 66 8.87 9.98 -5.25
N ALA A 67 9.07 8.78 -4.71
CA ALA A 67 8.27 7.61 -5.07
C ALA A 67 6.81 7.80 -4.68
N LYS A 68 5.91 7.17 -5.42
CA LYS A 68 4.47 7.36 -5.24
C LYS A 68 3.80 6.13 -4.65
N LEU A 69 2.81 6.40 -3.80
CA LEU A 69 1.91 5.41 -3.23
C LEU A 69 0.52 5.64 -3.80
N LEU A 70 -0.03 4.63 -4.47
CA LEU A 70 -1.42 4.62 -4.87
C LEU A 70 -2.24 3.94 -3.78
N LEU A 71 -3.10 4.72 -3.14
CA LEU A 71 -3.99 4.24 -2.10
C LEU A 71 -5.41 4.17 -2.67
N ALA A 72 -6.03 3.01 -2.62
CA ALA A 72 -7.39 2.82 -3.12
C ALA A 72 -8.18 1.89 -2.23
N GLU A 73 -9.44 2.24 -1.96
CA GLU A 73 -10.35 1.47 -1.13
C GLU A 73 -11.72 1.35 -1.79
N PRO A 74 -12.36 0.16 -1.74
CA PRO A 74 -13.69 -0.03 -2.32
C PRO A 74 -14.74 0.82 -1.62
N ARG A 75 -15.59 1.51 -2.41
CA ARG A 75 -16.66 2.35 -1.86
C ARG A 75 -17.69 1.57 -1.05
N GLY A 76 -17.88 0.29 -1.36
CA GLY A 76 -18.83 -0.54 -0.63
C GLY A 76 -18.38 -0.95 0.77
N HIS A 77 -17.09 -0.85 1.06
CA HIS A 77 -16.50 -1.28 2.34
C HIS A 77 -15.95 -0.13 3.17
N VAL A 78 -15.61 0.99 2.53
CA VAL A 78 -14.99 2.14 3.19
C VAL A 78 -15.76 3.39 2.82
N SER A 79 -16.20 4.14 3.82
CA SER A 79 -16.84 5.44 3.59
C SER A 79 -15.80 6.46 3.13
N ARG A 80 -16.28 7.52 2.46
CA ARG A 80 -15.40 8.63 2.06
C ARG A 80 -14.72 9.25 3.28
N LYS A 81 -15.46 9.41 4.36
CA LYS A 81 -14.95 9.97 5.62
C LYS A 81 -13.80 9.13 6.18
N ASP A 82 -13.95 7.81 6.20
CA ASP A 82 -12.91 6.91 6.68
C ASP A 82 -11.71 6.90 5.75
N PHE A 83 -11.94 6.96 4.45
CA PHE A 83 -10.85 7.07 3.48
C PHE A 83 -10.05 8.35 3.67
N GLU A 84 -10.73 9.48 3.86
CA GLU A 84 -10.07 10.76 4.12
C GLU A 84 -9.27 10.76 5.42
N LYS A 85 -9.74 10.04 6.44
CA LYS A 85 -8.98 9.85 7.69
C LYS A 85 -7.68 9.08 7.42
N SER A 86 -7.74 8.04 6.61
CA SER A 86 -6.54 7.27 6.23
C SER A 86 -5.56 8.13 5.46
N VAL A 87 -6.03 8.94 4.51
CA VAL A 87 -5.18 9.88 3.77
C VAL A 87 -4.53 10.89 4.71
N SER A 88 -5.29 11.46 5.62
CA SER A 88 -4.77 12.42 6.61
C SER A 88 -3.70 11.78 7.49
N LEU A 89 -3.92 10.55 7.90
CA LEU A 89 -2.94 9.81 8.69
C LEU A 89 -1.65 9.56 7.90
N ALA A 90 -1.77 9.17 6.63
CA ALA A 90 -0.61 9.02 5.76
C ALA A 90 0.17 10.33 5.63
N GLN A 91 -0.52 11.46 5.48
CA GLN A 91 0.11 12.78 5.44
C GLN A 91 0.85 13.09 6.73
N SER A 92 0.28 12.74 7.87
CA SER A 92 0.95 12.93 9.16
C SER A 92 2.21 12.06 9.31
N MET A 93 2.30 10.98 8.56
CA MET A 93 3.48 10.11 8.53
C MET A 93 4.52 10.55 7.51
N GLY A 94 4.31 11.67 6.80
CA GLY A 94 5.28 12.25 5.91
C GLY A 94 4.93 12.22 4.43
N PHE A 95 3.79 11.65 4.05
CA PHE A 95 3.34 11.65 2.65
C PHE A 95 2.76 13.00 2.26
N GLU A 96 2.95 13.37 0.99
CA GLU A 96 2.32 14.54 0.38
C GLU A 96 1.31 14.09 -0.67
N MET A 97 0.24 14.85 -0.83
CA MET A 97 -0.72 14.59 -1.91
C MET A 97 -0.05 14.88 -3.25
N ALA A 98 -0.10 13.90 -4.15
CA ALA A 98 0.42 14.05 -5.51
C ALA A 98 -0.69 14.17 -6.56
N GLY A 99 -1.92 13.77 -6.22
CA GLY A 99 -3.06 13.90 -7.11
C GLY A 99 -4.25 13.08 -6.67
N ASP A 100 -5.39 13.39 -7.28
CA ASP A 100 -6.59 12.60 -7.15
C ASP A 100 -6.72 11.69 -8.38
N LEU A 101 -7.10 10.45 -8.13
CA LEU A 101 -7.33 9.49 -9.19
C LEU A 101 -8.77 8.99 -9.13
N LYS A 102 -9.34 8.72 -10.30
CA LYS A 102 -10.65 8.11 -10.38
C LYS A 102 -10.49 6.64 -10.75
N ILE A 103 -10.79 5.78 -9.80
CA ILE A 103 -10.81 4.34 -10.01
C ILE A 103 -12.25 3.89 -9.78
N ARG A 104 -12.79 3.12 -10.72
CA ARG A 104 -14.18 2.69 -10.67
C ARG A 104 -14.51 2.04 -9.33
N ARG A 105 -15.61 2.49 -8.71
CA ARG A 105 -16.14 1.97 -7.44
C ARG A 105 -15.16 2.06 -6.27
N SER A 106 -14.20 2.95 -6.36
CA SER A 106 -13.18 3.10 -5.33
C SER A 106 -12.96 4.56 -4.95
N HIS A 107 -12.55 4.78 -3.70
CA HIS A 107 -11.88 6.00 -3.31
C HIS A 107 -10.40 5.82 -3.63
N ALA A 108 -9.77 6.79 -4.24
CA ALA A 108 -8.37 6.68 -4.62
C ALA A 108 -7.63 7.99 -4.41
N ALA A 109 -6.37 7.89 -4.00
CA ALA A 109 -5.48 9.03 -3.86
C ALA A 109 -4.06 8.62 -4.24
N LEU A 110 -3.34 9.51 -4.89
CA LEU A 110 -1.93 9.35 -5.19
C LEU A 110 -1.15 10.19 -4.20
N LEU A 111 -0.28 9.53 -3.45
CA LEU A 111 0.58 10.15 -2.45
C LEU A 111 2.03 10.04 -2.89
N ARG A 112 2.88 10.94 -2.39
CA ARG A 112 4.31 10.93 -2.67
C ARG A 112 5.10 10.99 -1.37
N ARG A 113 6.19 10.24 -1.31
CA ARG A 113 7.15 10.36 -0.22
C ARG A 113 7.90 11.68 -0.22
#